data_c2bfb6b4ba64f99f9d3563dc127b2686
#
_entry.id   c2bfb6b4ba64f99f9d3563dc127b2686
#
_cell.length_a   1.000
_cell.length_b   1.000
_cell.length_c   1.000
_cell.angle_alpha   90.00
_cell.angle_beta   90.00
_cell.angle_gamma   90.00
#
_symmetry.space_group_name_H-M   'P 1'
#
loop_
_entity.id
_entity.type
_entity.pdbx_description
1 polymer ?
#
loop_
_entity_poly.entity_id
_entity_poly.type
_entity_poly.pdbx_seq_one_letter_code
_entity_poly.pdbx_strand_id
1 'polypeptide(L)'
;MTVTLTDGVVTLRPWSRADAGFMAEASADPAIQRYNGVLDRQGRPAPPVSTTDAEAVIDEFASKWRAFATTGTPSGVAFAIVDASTDELAGCCGVDDWSKTDAAQFGYWIAPQARGRGYATRAVTLLTRWLFELGAARAFVTIVAGNDASVGVARRAGFAYEGTMRAHGVWQGERCDVMWFAALPLEWTGSTSA
;
A
#
# COMPACT_ATOMS: atom_id res chain seq x y z
N MET A 1 12.98 13.52 -10.05
CA MET A 1 13.28 13.53 -8.59
C MET A 1 12.93 12.15 -8.07
N THR A 2 13.87 11.45 -7.43
CA THR A 2 13.61 10.12 -6.85
C THR A 2 13.35 10.31 -5.36
N VAL A 3 12.18 9.88 -4.88
CA VAL A 3 11.83 9.93 -3.46
C VAL A 3 12.18 8.58 -2.83
N THR A 4 12.94 8.63 -1.75
CA THR A 4 13.26 7.46 -0.90
C THR A 4 12.97 7.83 0.54
N LEU A 5 12.22 6.98 1.25
CA LEU A 5 11.85 7.19 2.65
C LEU A 5 12.45 6.03 3.46
N THR A 6 13.00 6.31 4.64
CA THR A 6 13.55 5.24 5.49
C THR A 6 13.45 5.59 6.97
N ASP A 7 13.34 4.56 7.81
CA ASP A 7 13.46 4.63 9.27
C ASP A 7 14.66 3.83 9.80
N GLY A 8 15.54 3.38 8.89
CA GLY A 8 16.72 2.56 9.23
C GLY A 8 16.44 1.06 9.33
N VAL A 9 15.17 0.64 9.34
CA VAL A 9 14.74 -0.78 9.33
C VAL A 9 14.11 -1.14 8.00
N VAL A 10 13.25 -0.27 7.46
CA VAL A 10 12.71 -0.40 6.11
C VAL A 10 13.07 0.82 5.29
N THR A 11 13.20 0.61 3.99
CA THR A 11 13.31 1.65 2.99
C THR A 11 12.19 1.51 1.98
N LEU A 12 11.55 2.63 1.66
CA LEU A 12 10.59 2.75 0.58
C LEU A 12 11.30 3.42 -0.58
N ARG A 13 11.45 2.72 -1.69
CA ARG A 13 12.03 3.24 -2.92
C ARG A 13 11.13 2.99 -4.13
N PRO A 14 11.23 3.77 -5.20
CA PRO A 14 10.54 3.42 -6.43
C PRO A 14 10.91 2.00 -6.89
N TRP A 15 9.95 1.35 -7.54
CA TRP A 15 10.17 0.05 -8.17
C TRP A 15 11.16 0.18 -9.34
N SER A 16 11.93 -0.87 -9.57
CA SER A 16 12.85 -1.04 -10.69
C SER A 16 12.43 -2.25 -11.51
N ARG A 17 12.71 -2.28 -12.81
CA ARG A 17 12.45 -3.48 -13.65
C ARG A 17 13.15 -4.73 -13.13
N ALA A 18 14.29 -4.59 -12.45
CA ALA A 18 14.97 -5.72 -11.81
C ALA A 18 14.13 -6.39 -10.71
N ASP A 19 13.12 -5.71 -10.17
CA ASP A 19 12.24 -6.21 -9.12
C ASP A 19 11.06 -7.04 -9.69
N ALA A 20 10.91 -7.13 -11.02
CA ALA A 20 9.75 -7.73 -11.68
C ALA A 20 9.54 -9.21 -11.30
N GLY A 21 10.61 -9.96 -11.15
CA GLY A 21 10.54 -11.36 -10.71
C GLY A 21 9.91 -11.51 -9.33
N PHE A 22 10.29 -10.65 -8.38
CA PHE A 22 9.70 -10.63 -7.03
C PHE A 22 8.21 -10.25 -7.06
N MET A 23 7.84 -9.24 -7.85
CA MET A 23 6.43 -8.83 -7.99
C MET A 23 5.58 -9.96 -8.58
N ALA A 24 6.08 -10.64 -9.62
CA ALA A 24 5.39 -11.78 -10.24
C ALA A 24 5.19 -12.91 -9.24
N GLU A 25 6.23 -13.29 -8.49
CA GLU A 25 6.13 -14.33 -7.44
C GLU A 25 5.13 -13.93 -6.35
N ALA A 26 5.21 -12.71 -5.82
CA ALA A 26 4.31 -12.22 -4.79
C ALA A 26 2.85 -12.18 -5.25
N SER A 27 2.58 -11.92 -6.54
CA SER A 27 1.22 -11.90 -7.11
C SER A 27 0.50 -13.25 -7.04
N ALA A 28 1.23 -14.35 -6.88
CA ALA A 28 0.66 -15.69 -6.74
C ALA A 28 0.19 -16.01 -5.30
N ASP A 29 0.55 -15.18 -4.31
CA ASP A 29 0.12 -15.39 -2.92
C ASP A 29 -1.39 -15.21 -2.76
N PRO A 30 -2.12 -16.20 -2.20
CA PRO A 30 -3.59 -16.12 -2.10
C PRO A 30 -4.10 -14.94 -1.25
N ALA A 31 -3.35 -14.51 -0.23
CA ALA A 31 -3.75 -13.38 0.59
C ALA A 31 -3.55 -12.05 -0.16
N ILE A 32 -2.47 -11.93 -0.94
CA ILE A 32 -2.26 -10.76 -1.80
C ILE A 32 -3.37 -10.70 -2.85
N GLN A 33 -3.68 -11.81 -3.52
CA GLN A 33 -4.78 -11.86 -4.48
C GLN A 33 -6.12 -11.46 -3.87
N ARG A 34 -6.41 -11.96 -2.66
CA ARG A 34 -7.67 -11.68 -1.97
C ARG A 34 -7.82 -10.22 -1.55
N TYR A 35 -6.79 -9.60 -1.03
CA TYR A 35 -6.89 -8.32 -0.33
C TYR A 35 -6.28 -7.13 -1.09
N ASN A 36 -5.42 -7.39 -2.08
CA ASN A 36 -4.73 -6.37 -2.86
C ASN A 36 -4.72 -6.66 -4.37
N GLY A 37 -5.21 -7.82 -4.79
CA GLY A 37 -5.25 -8.19 -6.21
C GLY A 37 -6.27 -7.38 -7.00
N VAL A 38 -6.04 -7.31 -8.31
CA VAL A 38 -7.03 -6.80 -9.26
C VAL A 38 -8.20 -7.78 -9.30
N LEU A 39 -9.40 -7.30 -9.01
CA LEU A 39 -10.62 -8.10 -9.01
C LEU A 39 -11.52 -7.69 -10.17
N ASP A 40 -12.19 -8.67 -10.80
CA ASP A 40 -13.26 -8.38 -11.73
C ASP A 40 -14.54 -7.91 -11.00
N ARG A 41 -15.60 -7.61 -11.78
CA ARG A 41 -16.88 -7.17 -11.22
C ARG A 41 -17.57 -8.20 -10.30
N GLN A 42 -17.18 -9.45 -10.37
CA GLN A 42 -17.64 -10.55 -9.53
C GLN A 42 -16.70 -10.80 -8.35
N GLY A 43 -15.65 -9.98 -8.16
CA GLY A 43 -14.66 -10.14 -7.10
C GLY A 43 -13.77 -11.38 -7.30
N ARG A 44 -13.60 -11.87 -8.52
CA ARG A 44 -12.64 -12.94 -8.82
C ARG A 44 -11.27 -12.33 -9.07
N PRO A 45 -10.22 -12.87 -8.45
CA PRO A 45 -8.87 -12.36 -8.66
C PRO A 45 -8.40 -12.60 -10.10
N ALA A 46 -7.66 -11.64 -10.64
CA ALA A 46 -6.90 -11.85 -11.86
C ALA A 46 -5.86 -12.97 -11.64
N PRO A 47 -5.46 -13.69 -12.70
CA PRO A 47 -4.36 -14.62 -12.62
C PRO A 47 -3.08 -13.95 -12.08
N PRO A 48 -2.18 -14.71 -11.44
CA PRO A 48 -0.86 -14.17 -11.12
C PRO A 48 -0.18 -13.58 -12.36
N VAL A 49 0.47 -12.44 -12.20
CA VAL A 49 1.13 -11.77 -13.31
C VAL A 49 2.42 -12.50 -13.69
N SER A 50 2.74 -12.54 -14.99
CA SER A 50 4.05 -12.98 -15.45
C SER A 50 5.12 -11.93 -15.14
N THR A 51 6.40 -12.28 -15.24
CA THR A 51 7.50 -11.30 -15.09
C THR A 51 7.37 -10.16 -16.11
N THR A 52 6.97 -10.46 -17.35
CA THR A 52 6.74 -9.45 -18.39
C THR A 52 5.58 -8.50 -18.02
N ASP A 53 4.49 -9.03 -17.48
CA ASP A 53 3.37 -8.19 -17.02
C ASP A 53 3.78 -7.35 -15.81
N ALA A 54 4.59 -7.90 -14.91
CA ALA A 54 5.14 -7.16 -13.77
C ALA A 54 6.06 -6.02 -14.23
N GLU A 55 6.88 -6.20 -15.27
CA GLU A 55 7.66 -5.12 -15.88
C GLU A 55 6.74 -3.99 -16.39
N ALA A 56 5.63 -4.35 -17.06
CA ALA A 56 4.67 -3.35 -17.54
C ALA A 56 4.01 -2.57 -16.40
N VAL A 57 3.66 -3.23 -15.29
CA VAL A 57 3.15 -2.57 -14.07
C VAL A 57 4.20 -1.62 -13.48
N ILE A 58 5.47 -2.04 -13.42
CA ILE A 58 6.56 -1.21 -12.92
C ILE A 58 6.79 0.02 -13.82
N ASP A 59 6.67 -0.13 -15.13
CA ASP A 59 6.73 0.99 -16.08
C ASP A 59 5.57 1.97 -15.89
N GLU A 60 4.37 1.48 -15.57
CA GLU A 60 3.25 2.32 -15.19
C GLU A 60 3.56 3.11 -13.91
N PHE A 61 4.07 2.47 -12.85
CA PHE A 61 4.51 3.16 -11.64
C PHE A 61 5.57 4.23 -11.95
N ALA A 62 6.54 3.94 -12.81
CA ALA A 62 7.52 4.93 -13.23
C ALA A 62 6.88 6.11 -13.97
N SER A 63 5.80 5.88 -14.73
CA SER A 63 5.00 6.94 -15.36
C SER A 63 4.29 7.81 -14.31
N LYS A 64 3.71 7.20 -13.27
CA LYS A 64 3.07 7.93 -12.15
C LYS A 64 4.09 8.79 -11.39
N TRP A 65 5.30 8.27 -11.17
CA TRP A 65 6.39 9.05 -10.58
C TRP A 65 6.78 10.27 -11.43
N ARG A 66 6.81 10.14 -12.76
CA ARG A 66 7.04 11.29 -13.67
C ARG A 66 5.90 12.30 -13.60
N ALA A 67 4.66 11.85 -13.56
CA ALA A 67 3.50 12.72 -13.39
C ALA A 67 3.54 13.47 -12.06
N PHE A 68 3.85 12.79 -10.95
CA PHE A 68 4.03 13.41 -9.63
C PHE A 68 5.08 14.53 -9.65
N ALA A 69 6.21 14.33 -10.32
CA ALA A 69 7.26 15.36 -10.42
C ALA A 69 6.77 16.66 -11.10
N THR A 70 5.70 16.58 -11.89
CA THR A 70 5.11 17.73 -12.60
C THR A 70 3.91 18.30 -11.86
N THR A 71 3.07 17.46 -11.27
CA THR A 71 1.78 17.87 -10.65
C THR A 71 1.88 18.15 -9.16
N GLY A 72 2.88 17.60 -8.47
CA GLY A 72 2.98 17.58 -7.02
C GLY A 72 1.97 16.64 -6.32
N THR A 73 1.15 15.91 -7.11
CA THR A 73 0.11 15.01 -6.57
C THR A 73 0.52 13.55 -6.76
N PRO A 74 0.67 12.76 -5.68
CA PRO A 74 1.25 11.41 -5.75
C PRO A 74 0.25 10.30 -6.11
N SER A 75 -0.87 10.60 -6.77
CA SER A 75 -1.88 9.58 -7.13
C SER A 75 -1.29 8.49 -8.04
N GLY A 76 -1.45 7.23 -7.65
CA GLY A 76 -0.92 6.07 -8.35
C GLY A 76 0.58 5.80 -8.15
N VAL A 77 1.28 6.55 -7.29
CA VAL A 77 2.70 6.29 -6.99
C VAL A 77 2.83 5.08 -6.09
N ALA A 78 3.75 4.18 -6.44
CA ALA A 78 4.04 2.99 -5.64
C ALA A 78 5.54 2.90 -5.29
N PHE A 79 5.80 2.40 -4.08
CA PHE A 79 7.12 2.09 -3.55
C PHE A 79 7.29 0.59 -3.37
N ALA A 80 8.46 0.08 -3.69
CA ALA A 80 8.95 -1.17 -3.15
C ALA A 80 9.31 -0.96 -1.68
N ILE A 81 8.92 -1.90 -0.82
CA ILE A 81 9.36 -1.98 0.58
C ILE A 81 10.56 -2.91 0.59
N VAL A 82 11.70 -2.44 1.08
CA VAL A 82 12.90 -3.25 1.22
C VAL A 82 13.41 -3.22 2.66
N ASP A 83 14.06 -4.28 3.08
CA ASP A 83 14.84 -4.30 4.33
C ASP A 83 16.04 -3.38 4.19
N ALA A 84 16.20 -2.41 5.08
CA ALA A 84 17.24 -1.39 4.97
C ALA A 84 18.66 -1.94 5.17
N SER A 85 18.81 -3.12 5.78
CA SER A 85 20.10 -3.75 6.06
C SER A 85 20.60 -4.68 4.96
N THR A 86 19.67 -5.35 4.24
CA THR A 86 19.99 -6.36 3.23
C THR A 86 19.61 -5.96 1.81
N ASP A 87 18.81 -4.88 1.65
CA ASP A 87 18.17 -4.45 0.39
C ASP A 87 17.22 -5.52 -0.21
N GLU A 88 16.83 -6.54 0.59
CA GLU A 88 15.89 -7.54 0.16
C GLU A 88 14.47 -6.98 0.06
N LEU A 89 13.77 -7.31 -1.03
CA LEU A 89 12.39 -6.94 -1.24
C LEU A 89 11.46 -7.60 -0.22
N ALA A 90 10.59 -6.82 0.37
CA ALA A 90 9.64 -7.25 1.39
C ALA A 90 8.17 -7.07 0.98
N GLY A 91 7.87 -6.12 0.08
CA GLY A 91 6.50 -5.83 -0.31
C GLY A 91 6.35 -4.55 -1.12
N CYS A 92 5.15 -4.02 -1.08
CA CYS A 92 4.75 -2.80 -1.78
C CYS A 92 3.91 -1.91 -0.85
N CYS A 93 4.02 -0.61 -0.99
CA CYS A 93 3.00 0.35 -0.55
C CYS A 93 2.91 1.50 -1.54
N GLY A 94 1.74 2.14 -1.62
CA GLY A 94 1.57 3.23 -2.58
C GLY A 94 0.28 4.00 -2.35
N VAL A 95 0.15 5.12 -3.06
CA VAL A 95 -1.01 6.00 -3.04
C VAL A 95 -1.93 5.60 -4.19
N ASP A 96 -3.08 5.02 -3.85
CA ASP A 96 -4.07 4.58 -4.83
C ASP A 96 -4.78 5.79 -5.46
N ASP A 97 -5.17 6.75 -4.61
CA ASP A 97 -5.87 7.96 -5.04
C ASP A 97 -5.51 9.18 -4.16
N TRP A 98 -5.53 10.36 -4.78
CA TRP A 98 -5.45 11.65 -4.11
C TRP A 98 -6.62 12.50 -4.57
N SER A 99 -7.60 12.69 -3.70
CA SER A 99 -8.83 13.38 -4.02
C SER A 99 -8.65 14.90 -4.15
N LYS A 100 -9.64 15.58 -4.74
CA LYS A 100 -9.69 17.04 -4.83
C LYS A 100 -9.78 17.75 -3.46
N THR A 101 -10.02 16.99 -2.38
CA THR A 101 -10.09 17.49 -1.00
C THR A 101 -8.85 17.07 -0.21
N ASP A 102 -7.75 16.75 -0.89
CA ASP A 102 -6.47 16.33 -0.31
C ASP A 102 -6.59 15.12 0.63
N ALA A 103 -7.54 14.22 0.33
CA ALA A 103 -7.63 12.93 1.00
C ALA A 103 -6.85 11.88 0.19
N ALA A 104 -5.84 11.28 0.82
CA ALA A 104 -4.98 10.28 0.22
C ALA A 104 -5.42 8.87 0.64
N GLN A 105 -5.89 8.07 -0.33
CA GLN A 105 -6.08 6.63 -0.15
C GLN A 105 -4.78 5.92 -0.47
N PHE A 106 -4.42 4.95 0.36
CA PHE A 106 -3.23 4.13 0.12
C PHE A 106 -3.51 2.64 0.31
N GLY A 107 -2.66 1.82 -0.32
CA GLY A 107 -2.64 0.38 -0.18
C GLY A 107 -1.25 -0.16 0.10
N TYR A 108 -1.17 -1.40 0.59
CA TYR A 108 0.10 -2.10 0.81
C TYR A 108 -0.09 -3.61 0.85
N TRP A 109 0.98 -4.33 0.57
CA TRP A 109 1.07 -5.77 0.81
C TRP A 109 2.51 -6.15 1.21
N ILE A 110 2.63 -7.27 1.92
CA ILE A 110 3.92 -7.85 2.33
C ILE A 110 3.99 -9.28 1.80
N ALA A 111 5.10 -9.60 1.15
CA ALA A 111 5.37 -10.94 0.65
C ALA A 111 5.43 -11.96 1.81
N PRO A 112 5.00 -13.21 1.59
CA PRO A 112 4.89 -14.22 2.65
C PRO A 112 6.13 -14.35 3.53
N GLN A 113 7.31 -14.38 2.92
CA GLN A 113 8.60 -14.55 3.60
C GLN A 113 9.03 -13.36 4.46
N ALA A 114 8.40 -12.19 4.26
CA ALA A 114 8.71 -10.95 4.99
C ALA A 114 7.66 -10.60 6.06
N ARG A 115 6.58 -11.39 6.20
CA ARG A 115 5.51 -11.16 7.18
C ARG A 115 6.01 -11.36 8.63
N GLY A 116 5.30 -10.75 9.59
CA GLY A 116 5.62 -10.88 11.01
C GLY A 116 6.81 -10.04 11.51
N ARG A 117 7.50 -9.31 10.62
CA ARG A 117 8.69 -8.49 10.95
C ARG A 117 8.38 -7.01 11.23
N GLY A 118 7.10 -6.61 11.24
CA GLY A 118 6.70 -5.21 11.48
C GLY A 118 6.84 -4.28 10.26
N TYR A 119 7.30 -4.76 9.12
CA TYR A 119 7.58 -3.95 7.92
C TYR A 119 6.35 -3.20 7.41
N ALA A 120 5.15 -3.80 7.40
CA ALA A 120 3.93 -3.12 6.99
C ALA A 120 3.64 -1.88 7.84
N THR A 121 3.74 -1.99 9.17
CA THR A 121 3.48 -0.86 10.08
C THR A 121 4.47 0.27 9.84
N ARG A 122 5.76 -0.04 9.70
CA ARG A 122 6.80 0.94 9.40
C ARG A 122 6.61 1.61 8.04
N ALA A 123 6.32 0.83 7.00
CA ALA A 123 6.05 1.34 5.66
C ALA A 123 4.84 2.29 5.65
N VAL A 124 3.73 1.90 6.28
CA VAL A 124 2.54 2.75 6.41
C VAL A 124 2.84 4.03 7.18
N THR A 125 3.63 3.95 8.26
CA THR A 125 4.04 5.14 9.04
C THR A 125 4.89 6.10 8.20
N LEU A 126 5.89 5.60 7.46
CA LEU A 126 6.73 6.40 6.57
C LEU A 126 5.90 7.06 5.46
N LEU A 127 5.04 6.27 4.81
CA LEU A 127 4.16 6.77 3.76
C LEU A 127 3.23 7.87 4.29
N THR A 128 2.58 7.66 5.44
CA THR A 128 1.66 8.63 6.05
C THR A 128 2.36 9.94 6.37
N ARG A 129 3.56 9.89 6.95
CA ARG A 129 4.36 11.09 7.21
C ARG A 129 4.63 11.87 5.93
N TRP A 130 5.09 11.19 4.90
CA TRP A 130 5.35 11.79 3.61
C TRP A 130 4.09 12.40 2.97
N LEU A 131 2.92 11.75 3.07
CA LEU A 131 1.66 12.28 2.60
C LEU A 131 1.28 13.59 3.32
N PHE A 132 1.49 13.65 4.63
CA PHE A 132 1.23 14.88 5.40
C PHE A 132 2.23 16.00 5.09
N GLU A 133 3.48 15.68 4.82
CA GLU A 133 4.49 16.64 4.33
C GLU A 133 4.12 17.21 2.95
N LEU A 134 3.40 16.44 2.13
CA LEU A 134 2.85 16.91 0.85
C LEU A 134 1.53 17.71 0.99
N GLY A 135 0.98 17.82 2.20
CA GLY A 135 -0.22 18.58 2.47
C GLY A 135 -1.52 17.76 2.47
N ALA A 136 -1.45 16.42 2.58
CA ALA A 136 -2.66 15.62 2.73
C ALA A 136 -3.46 16.07 3.95
N ALA A 137 -4.74 16.38 3.75
CA ALA A 137 -5.68 16.70 4.84
C ALA A 137 -6.06 15.44 5.65
N ARG A 138 -5.97 14.26 5.02
CA ARG A 138 -6.13 12.95 5.66
C ARG A 138 -5.45 11.85 4.83
N ALA A 139 -4.93 10.84 5.51
CA ALA A 139 -4.52 9.58 4.92
C ALA A 139 -5.48 8.47 5.36
N PHE A 140 -5.93 7.61 4.46
CA PHE A 140 -6.86 6.55 4.82
C PHE A 140 -6.61 5.26 4.05
N VAL A 141 -7.03 4.15 4.66
CA VAL A 141 -6.99 2.82 4.07
C VAL A 141 -8.31 2.12 4.28
N THR A 142 -8.76 1.39 3.27
CA THR A 142 -9.94 0.53 3.33
C THR A 142 -9.52 -0.92 3.48
N ILE A 143 -10.14 -1.64 4.41
CA ILE A 143 -9.76 -2.99 4.79
C ILE A 143 -10.98 -3.90 4.68
N VAL A 144 -10.90 -4.93 3.86
CA VAL A 144 -11.96 -5.95 3.78
C VAL A 144 -12.08 -6.66 5.13
N ALA A 145 -13.30 -6.82 5.62
CA ALA A 145 -13.58 -7.52 6.87
C ALA A 145 -12.99 -8.94 6.86
N GLY A 146 -12.37 -9.35 7.97
CA GLY A 146 -11.64 -10.60 8.08
C GLY A 146 -10.14 -10.50 7.73
N ASN A 147 -9.64 -9.33 7.32
CA ASN A 147 -8.21 -9.06 7.20
C ASN A 147 -7.64 -8.48 8.51
N ASP A 148 -7.63 -9.30 9.57
CA ASP A 148 -7.21 -8.88 10.91
C ASP A 148 -5.74 -8.44 10.94
N ALA A 149 -4.90 -8.98 10.06
CA ALA A 149 -3.52 -8.56 9.93
C ALA A 149 -3.43 -7.08 9.52
N SER A 150 -4.21 -6.66 8.52
CA SER A 150 -4.24 -5.27 8.05
C SER A 150 -4.88 -4.34 9.08
N VAL A 151 -5.93 -4.78 9.79
CA VAL A 151 -6.52 -4.05 10.94
C VAL A 151 -5.46 -3.80 12.01
N GLY A 152 -4.67 -4.82 12.35
CA GLY A 152 -3.57 -4.70 13.29
C GLY A 152 -2.50 -3.70 12.84
N VAL A 153 -2.17 -3.67 11.54
CA VAL A 153 -1.23 -2.67 10.98
C VAL A 153 -1.80 -1.26 11.11
N ALA A 154 -3.04 -1.02 10.67
CA ALA A 154 -3.67 0.30 10.74
C ALA A 154 -3.69 0.85 12.18
N ARG A 155 -4.09 0.03 13.15
CA ARG A 155 -4.10 0.43 14.57
C ARG A 155 -2.71 0.74 15.11
N ARG A 156 -1.70 -0.11 14.83
CA ARG A 156 -0.31 0.15 15.27
C ARG A 156 0.32 1.36 14.60
N ALA A 157 -0.09 1.66 13.37
CA ALA A 157 0.34 2.87 12.67
C ALA A 157 -0.42 4.14 13.12
N GLY A 158 -1.31 4.04 14.13
CA GLY A 158 -2.00 5.18 14.72
C GLY A 158 -3.24 5.64 13.96
N PHE A 159 -3.84 4.77 13.12
CA PHE A 159 -5.06 5.08 12.40
C PHE A 159 -6.30 4.83 13.26
N ALA A 160 -7.22 5.78 13.28
CA ALA A 160 -8.51 5.65 13.91
C ALA A 160 -9.48 4.85 13.03
N TYR A 161 -10.27 3.96 13.63
CA TYR A 161 -11.38 3.30 12.96
C TYR A 161 -12.55 4.28 12.83
N GLU A 162 -13.06 4.46 11.61
CA GLU A 162 -14.15 5.41 11.32
C GLU A 162 -15.49 4.72 11.03
N GLY A 163 -15.49 3.43 10.74
CA GLY A 163 -16.73 2.69 10.50
C GLY A 163 -16.57 1.53 9.53
N THR A 164 -17.66 0.77 9.38
CA THR A 164 -17.79 -0.33 8.42
C THR A 164 -18.91 -0.04 7.43
N MET A 165 -18.55 -0.06 6.16
CA MET A 165 -19.53 -0.01 5.06
C MET A 165 -19.97 -1.43 4.75
N ARG A 166 -21.24 -1.76 5.09
CA ARG A 166 -21.81 -3.10 4.89
C ARG A 166 -21.98 -3.39 3.40
N ALA A 167 -21.63 -4.61 2.99
CA ALA A 167 -21.79 -5.10 1.61
C ALA A 167 -21.15 -4.20 0.54
N HIS A 168 -20.09 -3.44 0.91
CA HIS A 168 -19.45 -2.48 0.00
C HIS A 168 -18.53 -3.17 -1.01
N GLY A 169 -17.78 -4.18 -0.57
CA GLY A 169 -16.89 -4.96 -1.45
C GLY A 169 -17.59 -6.17 -2.09
N VAL A 170 -16.89 -6.80 -3.01
CA VAL A 170 -17.26 -8.09 -3.62
C VAL A 170 -16.04 -8.99 -3.64
N TRP A 171 -16.21 -10.25 -3.22
CA TRP A 171 -15.20 -11.30 -3.32
C TRP A 171 -15.85 -12.60 -3.78
N GLN A 172 -15.39 -13.15 -4.93
CA GLN A 172 -15.92 -14.40 -5.52
C GLN A 172 -17.44 -14.43 -5.64
N GLY A 173 -18.07 -13.33 -6.02
CA GLY A 173 -19.52 -13.18 -6.15
C GLY A 173 -20.25 -12.81 -4.86
N GLU A 174 -19.62 -12.94 -3.70
CA GLU A 174 -20.22 -12.63 -2.42
C GLU A 174 -19.91 -11.19 -1.98
N ARG A 175 -20.91 -10.53 -1.39
CA ARG A 175 -20.72 -9.20 -0.80
C ARG A 175 -19.92 -9.31 0.49
N CYS A 176 -18.99 -8.39 0.68
CA CYS A 176 -18.21 -8.28 1.90
C CYS A 176 -18.22 -6.86 2.46
N ASP A 177 -18.10 -6.77 3.78
CA ASP A 177 -18.00 -5.50 4.48
C ASP A 177 -16.60 -4.93 4.34
N VAL A 178 -16.50 -3.59 4.34
CA VAL A 178 -15.22 -2.87 4.24
C VAL A 178 -15.11 -1.88 5.38
N MET A 179 -14.04 -2.00 6.15
CA MET A 179 -13.70 -1.12 7.27
C MET A 179 -12.86 0.06 6.79
N TRP A 180 -13.11 1.24 7.34
CA TRP A 180 -12.37 2.46 7.05
C TRP A 180 -11.52 2.85 8.25
N PHE A 181 -10.25 3.11 7.99
CA PHE A 181 -9.29 3.61 8.97
C PHE A 181 -8.61 4.85 8.40
N ALA A 182 -8.50 5.92 9.21
CA ALA A 182 -7.88 7.16 8.79
C ALA A 182 -6.98 7.76 9.87
N ALA A 183 -6.06 8.60 9.41
CA ALA A 183 -5.23 9.47 10.22
C ALA A 183 -5.38 10.91 9.74
N LEU A 184 -5.42 11.86 10.68
CA LEU A 184 -5.45 13.30 10.42
C LEU A 184 -4.15 13.93 10.92
N PRO A 185 -3.57 14.94 10.22
CA PRO A 185 -2.26 15.49 10.56
C PRO A 185 -2.12 15.97 12.00
N LEU A 186 -3.19 16.58 12.55
CA LEU A 186 -3.19 17.15 13.91
C LEU A 186 -3.38 16.10 15.02
N GLU A 187 -3.88 14.91 14.69
CA GLU A 187 -4.20 13.86 15.66
C GLU A 187 -3.18 12.71 15.60
N TRP A 188 -2.53 12.56 14.47
CA TRP A 188 -1.65 11.42 14.22
C TRP A 188 -0.27 11.61 14.86
N THR A 189 0.05 10.77 15.81
CA THR A 189 1.32 10.83 16.56
C THR A 189 2.46 10.06 15.90
N GLY A 190 2.16 9.31 14.83
CA GLY A 190 3.17 8.50 14.12
C GLY A 190 3.82 7.46 15.02
N SER A 191 3.04 6.74 15.83
CA SER A 191 3.59 5.80 16.81
C SER A 191 4.46 4.73 16.14
N THR A 192 5.76 4.95 16.15
CA THR A 192 6.78 3.90 16.09
C THR A 192 7.15 3.56 17.53
N SER A 193 6.19 3.05 18.30
CA SER A 193 6.55 2.39 19.56
C SER A 193 7.36 1.15 19.19
N ALA A 194 8.57 1.13 19.66
CA ALA A 194 9.56 0.06 19.54
C ALA A 194 9.00 -1.28 20.00
#